data_9f75c275724f052181c1ec4de46bc291
#
_entry.id   9f75c275724f052181c1ec4de46bc291
#
_cell.length_a   1.000
_cell.length_b   1.000
_cell.length_c   1.000
_cell.angle_alpha   90.00
_cell.angle_beta   90.00
_cell.angle_gamma   90.00
#
_symmetry.space_group_name_H-M   'P 1'
#
loop_
_entity.id
_entity.type
_entity.pdbx_description
1 polymer ?
#
loop_
_entity_poly.entity_id
_entity_poly.type
_entity_poly.pdbx_seq_one_letter_code
_entity_poly.pdbx_strand_id
1 'polypeptide(L)'
;MPDAATPEQRLAVGILLAESYSYAYPEDPPLLSEKEAVGLTHLSPDEKAEHFVIWDKDRALGWGVLSYDMKQNLHAAHARLVVHPETRRQGHGRALTYALEDAARRAGRTLITFGTTSRAPAGEAYARTLNAEPALPMRQSQLDLTALDPALIDRWLVRPGGEPYCLHTWTVIPDDFLERAADMMMVMNTAPRGDLEVDDWTITPEMIRAWDAMIAEAGETRFMMAVEDTRTAQLDGYTEVFWTPERASLVYQGATAVRPSARGLGLGKWLKAAMLRHVQQHCPGARWVRTNNANVNEAMLGINVALGFEPWASFTEWQLKLA
;
A
#
# COMPACT_ATOMS: atom_id res chain seq x y z
N MET A 1 -8.49 -0.77 19.88
CA MET A 1 -9.64 -1.55 20.36
C MET A 1 -10.79 -1.63 19.34
N PRO A 2 -10.62 -2.27 18.15
CA PRO A 2 -11.75 -2.40 17.23
C PRO A 2 -12.87 -3.23 17.84
N ASP A 3 -12.54 -4.32 18.55
CA ASP A 3 -13.51 -5.25 19.13
C ASP A 3 -14.35 -4.69 20.30
N ALA A 4 -13.88 -3.61 20.93
CA ALA A 4 -14.60 -2.93 22.02
C ALA A 4 -15.33 -1.66 21.55
N ALA A 5 -15.11 -1.18 20.32
CA ALA A 5 -15.79 -0.02 19.77
C ALA A 5 -17.15 -0.40 19.20
N THR A 6 -18.19 0.42 19.46
CA THR A 6 -19.49 0.21 18.85
C THR A 6 -19.47 0.47 17.34
N PRO A 7 -20.43 -0.06 16.55
CA PRO A 7 -20.53 0.25 15.13
C PRO A 7 -20.58 1.76 14.85
N GLU A 8 -21.29 2.52 15.68
CA GLU A 8 -21.42 3.98 15.58
C GLU A 8 -20.07 4.68 15.81
N GLN A 9 -19.29 4.21 16.76
CA GLN A 9 -17.94 4.74 17.02
C GLN A 9 -17.00 4.45 15.86
N ARG A 10 -17.04 3.23 15.29
CA ARG A 10 -16.24 2.91 14.09
C ARG A 10 -16.67 3.77 12.90
N LEU A 11 -17.97 3.97 12.70
CA LEU A 11 -18.47 4.83 11.63
C LEU A 11 -18.01 6.29 11.81
N ALA A 12 -18.02 6.83 13.02
CA ALA A 12 -17.51 8.18 13.28
C ALA A 12 -16.01 8.33 12.93
N VAL A 13 -15.20 7.29 13.17
CA VAL A 13 -13.80 7.26 12.70
C VAL A 13 -13.75 7.13 11.17
N GLY A 14 -14.59 6.30 10.57
CA GLY A 14 -14.67 6.17 9.10
C GLY A 14 -15.03 7.52 8.43
N ILE A 15 -15.92 8.29 9.01
CA ILE A 15 -16.26 9.66 8.56
C ILE A 15 -15.03 10.57 8.64
N LEU A 16 -14.33 10.59 9.77
CA LEU A 16 -13.08 11.36 9.93
C LEU A 16 -12.05 11.02 8.84
N LEU A 17 -11.87 9.72 8.54
CA LEU A 17 -10.92 9.27 7.53
C LEU A 17 -11.34 9.73 6.13
N ALA A 18 -12.62 9.58 5.77
CA ALA A 18 -13.16 10.00 4.48
C ALA A 18 -13.08 11.52 4.28
N GLU A 19 -13.45 12.33 5.28
CA GLU A 19 -13.35 13.80 5.23
C GLU A 19 -11.89 14.25 5.12
N SER A 20 -10.99 13.64 5.89
CA SER A 20 -9.55 13.97 5.86
C SER A 20 -8.90 13.59 4.52
N TYR A 21 -9.33 12.47 3.92
CA TYR A 21 -8.91 12.08 2.58
C TYR A 21 -9.39 13.08 1.53
N SER A 22 -10.67 13.41 1.51
CA SER A 22 -11.25 14.36 0.55
C SER A 22 -10.62 15.76 0.67
N TYR A 23 -10.21 16.16 1.88
CA TYR A 23 -9.45 17.40 2.07
C TYR A 23 -8.07 17.36 1.39
N ALA A 24 -7.37 16.23 1.47
CA ALA A 24 -6.03 16.06 0.88
C ALA A 24 -6.08 15.76 -0.63
N TYR A 25 -7.14 15.10 -1.08
CA TYR A 25 -7.33 14.60 -2.44
C TYR A 25 -8.70 14.99 -3.00
N PRO A 26 -8.98 16.31 -3.17
CA PRO A 26 -10.31 16.78 -3.59
C PRO A 26 -10.70 16.36 -5.02
N GLU A 27 -9.73 15.97 -5.84
CA GLU A 27 -9.95 15.46 -7.20
C GLU A 27 -10.29 13.96 -7.27
N ASP A 28 -10.06 13.24 -6.19
CA ASP A 28 -10.29 11.80 -6.15
C ASP A 28 -11.75 11.46 -5.81
N PRO A 29 -12.25 10.28 -6.24
CA PRO A 29 -13.49 9.76 -5.70
C PRO A 29 -13.40 9.64 -4.17
N PRO A 30 -14.45 10.06 -3.42
CA PRO A 30 -14.42 10.04 -1.97
C PRO A 30 -14.25 8.60 -1.43
N LEU A 31 -13.68 8.48 -0.24
CA LEU A 31 -13.74 7.24 0.51
C LEU A 31 -15.16 7.04 1.06
N LEU A 32 -15.58 5.77 1.17
CA LEU A 32 -16.84 5.40 1.79
C LEU A 32 -16.64 5.18 3.28
N SER A 33 -17.28 6.01 4.11
CA SER A 33 -17.10 6.00 5.56
C SER A 33 -17.39 4.63 6.19
N GLU A 34 -18.38 3.91 5.66
CA GLU A 34 -18.75 2.57 6.10
C GLU A 34 -17.64 1.55 5.81
N LYS A 35 -16.99 1.64 4.64
CA LYS A 35 -15.85 0.77 4.29
C LYS A 35 -14.63 1.08 5.14
N GLU A 36 -14.35 2.37 5.38
CA GLU A 36 -13.28 2.77 6.31
C GLU A 36 -13.53 2.24 7.73
N ALA A 37 -14.80 2.27 8.19
CA ALA A 37 -15.18 1.74 9.49
C ALA A 37 -14.96 0.22 9.60
N VAL A 38 -15.27 -0.55 8.55
CA VAL A 38 -15.01 -1.99 8.46
C VAL A 38 -13.49 -2.25 8.44
N GLY A 39 -12.75 -1.51 7.65
CA GLY A 39 -11.28 -1.64 7.54
C GLY A 39 -10.52 -1.44 8.87
N LEU A 40 -11.12 -0.76 9.86
CA LEU A 40 -10.51 -0.62 11.19
C LEU A 40 -10.33 -1.95 11.93
N THR A 41 -11.06 -2.99 11.55
CA THR A 41 -11.00 -4.33 12.18
C THR A 41 -10.11 -5.31 11.41
N HIS A 42 -9.62 -4.92 10.22
CA HIS A 42 -8.80 -5.79 9.40
C HIS A 42 -7.38 -5.86 9.94
N LEU A 43 -6.95 -7.05 10.30
CA LEU A 43 -5.60 -7.35 10.77
C LEU A 43 -5.06 -8.58 10.05
N SER A 44 -3.79 -8.55 9.70
CA SER A 44 -3.07 -9.72 9.21
C SER A 44 -2.96 -10.77 10.32
N PRO A 45 -2.76 -12.07 10.00
CA PRO A 45 -2.38 -13.06 11.00
C PRO A 45 -1.17 -12.57 11.79
N ASP A 46 -1.19 -12.80 13.10
CA ASP A 46 -0.13 -12.38 14.02
C ASP A 46 0.06 -10.86 14.19
N GLU A 47 -0.76 -10.03 13.55
CA GLU A 47 -0.77 -8.59 13.77
C GLU A 47 -1.68 -8.20 14.95
N LYS A 48 -1.26 -7.18 15.70
CA LYS A 48 -2.07 -6.50 16.71
C LYS A 48 -2.17 -5.01 16.40
N ALA A 49 -3.31 -4.42 16.75
CA ALA A 49 -3.51 -3.00 16.64
C ALA A 49 -4.17 -2.41 17.89
N GLU A 50 -3.70 -1.23 18.27
CA GLU A 50 -4.32 -0.40 19.32
C GLU A 50 -4.78 0.93 18.71
N HIS A 51 -6.07 1.25 18.89
CA HIS A 51 -6.67 2.46 18.35
C HIS A 51 -6.92 3.48 19.44
N PHE A 52 -6.66 4.73 19.14
CA PHE A 52 -6.85 5.90 20.02
C PHE A 52 -7.68 6.94 19.28
N VAL A 53 -8.67 7.51 19.94
CA VAL A 53 -9.60 8.48 19.32
C VAL A 53 -9.77 9.68 20.23
N ILE A 54 -9.72 10.87 19.64
CA ILE A 54 -10.12 12.12 20.31
C ILE A 54 -11.57 12.38 19.94
N TRP A 55 -12.41 12.47 20.95
CA TRP A 55 -13.85 12.65 20.78
C TRP A 55 -14.30 14.08 21.14
N ASP A 56 -15.26 14.60 20.37
CA ASP A 56 -16.18 15.66 20.80
C ASP A 56 -17.59 15.11 20.68
N LYS A 57 -18.17 14.72 21.83
CA LYS A 57 -19.43 13.95 21.90
C LYS A 57 -19.33 12.68 21.02
N ASP A 58 -20.12 12.62 19.95
CA ASP A 58 -20.17 11.48 19.02
C ASP A 58 -19.31 11.68 17.77
N ARG A 59 -18.59 12.80 17.67
CA ARG A 59 -17.70 13.11 16.54
C ARG A 59 -16.25 12.74 16.86
N ALA A 60 -15.60 11.97 15.98
CA ALA A 60 -14.17 11.74 16.05
C ALA A 60 -13.43 12.96 15.47
N LEU A 61 -12.59 13.62 16.28
CA LEU A 61 -11.77 14.77 15.88
C LEU A 61 -10.36 14.38 15.48
N GLY A 62 -9.90 13.24 15.98
CA GLY A 62 -8.61 12.67 15.67
C GLY A 62 -8.59 11.19 15.95
N TRP A 63 -7.83 10.46 15.17
CA TRP A 63 -7.64 9.03 15.29
C TRP A 63 -6.18 8.68 15.09
N GLY A 64 -5.70 7.73 15.88
CA GLY A 64 -4.40 7.12 15.73
C GLY A 64 -4.50 5.62 15.90
N VAL A 65 -3.72 4.87 15.15
CA VAL A 65 -3.56 3.42 15.32
C VAL A 65 -2.08 3.10 15.36
N LEU A 66 -1.73 2.21 16.26
CA LEU A 66 -0.44 1.53 16.28
C LEU A 66 -0.67 0.06 15.94
N SER A 67 -0.07 -0.43 14.86
CA SER A 67 -0.07 -1.83 14.51
C SER A 67 1.33 -2.42 14.56
N TYR A 68 1.45 -3.70 14.92
CA TYR A 68 2.71 -4.40 15.01
C TYR A 68 2.53 -5.91 14.89
N ASP A 69 3.50 -6.55 14.25
CA ASP A 69 3.54 -7.99 14.12
C ASP A 69 4.10 -8.66 15.39
N MET A 70 3.59 -9.86 15.73
CA MET A 70 3.98 -10.62 16.94
C MET A 70 5.08 -11.63 16.67
N LYS A 71 5.48 -11.82 15.41
CA LYS A 71 6.49 -12.81 15.00
C LYS A 71 7.66 -12.19 14.24
N GLN A 72 7.43 -11.08 13.53
CA GLN A 72 8.40 -10.45 12.64
C GLN A 72 8.58 -8.98 13.02
N ASN A 73 9.73 -8.38 12.68
CA ASN A 73 10.01 -6.97 12.99
C ASN A 73 9.67 -6.59 14.45
N LEU A 74 10.05 -7.45 15.40
CA LEU A 74 9.64 -7.34 16.80
C LEU A 74 10.09 -6.06 17.50
N HIS A 75 11.02 -5.32 16.92
CA HIS A 75 11.48 -4.01 17.38
C HIS A 75 10.63 -2.85 16.87
N ALA A 76 9.86 -3.07 15.80
CA ALA A 76 9.15 -2.02 15.06
C ALA A 76 7.62 -2.11 15.24
N ALA A 77 6.97 -0.96 15.14
CA ALA A 77 5.54 -0.81 14.99
C ALA A 77 5.25 0.20 13.88
N HIS A 78 4.07 0.11 13.27
CA HIS A 78 3.61 1.10 12.29
C HIS A 78 2.50 1.95 12.89
N ALA A 79 2.57 3.27 12.70
CA ALA A 79 1.55 4.19 13.17
C ALA A 79 0.86 4.91 12.00
N ARG A 80 -0.45 5.09 12.13
CA ARG A 80 -1.21 6.06 11.35
C ARG A 80 -1.86 7.06 12.28
N LEU A 81 -1.85 8.34 11.90
CA LEU A 81 -2.44 9.41 12.68
C LEU A 81 -3.16 10.39 11.77
N VAL A 82 -4.41 10.67 12.10
CA VAL A 82 -5.24 11.65 11.39
C VAL A 82 -5.87 12.59 12.41
N VAL A 83 -5.80 13.91 12.14
CA VAL A 83 -6.55 14.94 12.87
C VAL A 83 -7.39 15.70 11.86
N HIS A 84 -8.68 15.83 12.16
CA HIS A 84 -9.62 16.55 11.30
C HIS A 84 -9.07 17.92 10.93
N PRO A 85 -9.08 18.33 9.66
CA PRO A 85 -8.45 19.58 9.20
C PRO A 85 -8.84 20.81 10.02
N GLU A 86 -10.12 20.96 10.36
CA GLU A 86 -10.66 22.09 11.10
C GLU A 86 -10.26 22.13 12.58
N THR A 87 -9.84 20.99 13.16
CA THR A 87 -9.47 20.89 14.58
C THR A 87 -7.97 20.74 14.81
N ARG A 88 -7.17 20.95 13.76
CA ARG A 88 -5.70 20.98 13.88
C ARG A 88 -5.23 22.14 14.76
N ARG A 89 -3.99 22.05 15.27
CA ARG A 89 -3.32 23.04 16.15
C ARG A 89 -3.98 23.20 17.53
N GLN A 90 -4.80 22.25 17.95
CA GLN A 90 -5.45 22.21 19.27
C GLN A 90 -4.83 21.17 20.22
N GLY A 91 -3.66 20.59 19.86
CA GLY A 91 -2.96 19.59 20.67
C GLY A 91 -3.35 18.13 20.40
N HIS A 92 -4.39 17.87 19.59
CA HIS A 92 -4.88 16.51 19.33
C HIS A 92 -3.81 15.57 18.75
N GLY A 93 -3.02 16.04 17.78
CA GLY A 93 -1.92 15.25 17.21
C GLY A 93 -0.90 14.86 18.28
N ARG A 94 -0.53 15.79 19.17
CA ARG A 94 0.41 15.52 20.28
C ARG A 94 -0.15 14.48 21.26
N ALA A 95 -1.41 14.62 21.66
CA ALA A 95 -2.06 13.66 22.56
C ALA A 95 -2.09 12.25 21.96
N LEU A 96 -2.44 12.13 20.67
CA LEU A 96 -2.41 10.85 19.96
C LEU A 96 -1.00 10.28 19.86
N THR A 97 0.01 11.10 19.53
CA THR A 97 1.40 10.63 19.46
C THR A 97 1.88 10.07 20.78
N TYR A 98 1.60 10.75 21.92
CA TYR A 98 1.96 10.22 23.23
C TYR A 98 1.29 8.86 23.53
N ALA A 99 0.02 8.70 23.16
CA ALA A 99 -0.68 7.44 23.33
C ALA A 99 -0.08 6.32 22.47
N LEU A 100 0.30 6.62 21.21
CA LEU A 100 0.94 5.67 20.30
C LEU A 100 2.34 5.26 20.78
N GLU A 101 3.16 6.23 21.23
CA GLU A 101 4.49 5.96 21.79
C GLU A 101 4.41 5.11 23.07
N ASP A 102 3.46 5.42 23.95
CA ASP A 102 3.25 4.65 25.18
C ASP A 102 2.81 3.21 24.86
N ALA A 103 1.90 3.02 23.91
CA ALA A 103 1.49 1.72 23.42
C ALA A 103 2.66 0.93 22.82
N ALA A 104 3.51 1.59 22.02
CA ALA A 104 4.69 0.97 21.43
C ALA A 104 5.67 0.50 22.52
N ARG A 105 5.95 1.35 23.53
CA ARG A 105 6.80 0.96 24.66
C ARG A 105 6.21 -0.19 25.47
N ARG A 106 4.89 -0.20 25.74
CA ARG A 106 4.22 -1.34 26.40
C ARG A 106 4.32 -2.63 25.60
N ALA A 107 4.31 -2.53 24.27
CA ALA A 107 4.48 -3.65 23.36
C ALA A 107 5.96 -4.07 23.16
N GLY A 108 6.91 -3.39 23.82
CA GLY A 108 8.35 -3.63 23.70
C GLY A 108 8.94 -3.19 22.36
N ARG A 109 8.27 -2.24 21.67
CA ARG A 109 8.76 -1.69 20.40
C ARG A 109 9.66 -0.50 20.65
N THR A 110 10.73 -0.39 19.89
CA THR A 110 11.74 0.69 20.01
C THR A 110 11.74 1.61 18.78
N LEU A 111 11.00 1.24 17.74
CA LEU A 111 10.87 1.97 16.48
C LEU A 111 9.41 2.12 16.10
N ILE A 112 8.99 3.33 15.73
CA ILE A 112 7.69 3.58 15.08
C ILE A 112 7.96 4.08 13.67
N THR A 113 7.39 3.41 12.66
CA THR A 113 7.36 3.88 11.29
C THR A 113 6.01 4.51 10.97
N PHE A 114 5.99 5.52 10.07
CA PHE A 114 4.76 6.17 9.61
C PHE A 114 4.99 6.94 8.33
N GLY A 115 3.92 7.16 7.56
CA GLY A 115 3.99 7.85 6.29
C GLY A 115 3.44 9.28 6.31
N THR A 116 4.00 10.15 5.47
CA THR A 116 3.44 11.48 5.16
C THR A 116 3.34 11.69 3.66
N THR A 117 2.42 12.55 3.23
CA THR A 117 2.25 12.92 1.82
C THR A 117 2.32 14.44 1.65
N SER A 118 2.88 14.89 0.53
CA SER A 118 2.87 16.32 0.16
C SER A 118 1.46 16.88 -0.04
N ARG A 119 0.46 16.02 -0.21
CA ARG A 119 -0.96 16.40 -0.31
C ARG A 119 -1.53 16.87 1.03
N ALA A 120 -0.89 16.49 2.14
CA ALA A 120 -1.22 16.95 3.49
C ALA A 120 0.05 17.47 4.19
N PRO A 121 0.58 18.65 3.81
CA PRO A 121 1.89 19.14 4.24
C PRO A 121 2.01 19.33 5.77
N ALA A 122 0.88 19.44 6.47
CA ALA A 122 0.86 19.47 7.94
C ALA A 122 1.45 18.18 8.56
N GLY A 123 1.36 17.03 7.87
CA GLY A 123 1.93 15.76 8.33
C GLY A 123 3.45 15.81 8.38
N GLU A 124 4.10 16.24 7.29
CA GLU A 124 5.56 16.37 7.23
C GLU A 124 6.07 17.42 8.25
N ALA A 125 5.41 18.59 8.31
CA ALA A 125 5.76 19.61 9.28
C ALA A 125 5.67 19.08 10.73
N TYR A 126 4.67 18.22 11.00
CA TYR A 126 4.52 17.60 12.31
C TYR A 126 5.61 16.54 12.58
N ALA A 127 5.90 15.66 11.62
CA ALA A 127 6.97 14.65 11.72
C ALA A 127 8.31 15.27 12.12
N ARG A 128 8.67 16.41 11.53
CA ARG A 128 9.88 17.18 11.89
C ARG A 128 9.88 17.67 13.32
N THR A 129 8.72 18.02 13.90
CA THR A 129 8.63 18.44 15.32
C THR A 129 8.82 17.29 16.31
N LEU A 130 8.66 16.05 15.85
CA LEU A 130 8.91 14.84 16.63
C LEU A 130 10.37 14.39 16.57
N ASN A 131 11.23 15.08 15.81
CA ASN A 131 12.60 14.65 15.46
C ASN A 131 12.61 13.28 14.78
N ALA A 132 11.54 12.92 14.04
CA ALA A 132 11.51 11.72 13.22
C ALA A 132 12.48 11.86 12.04
N GLU A 133 13.09 10.75 11.64
CA GLU A 133 14.03 10.67 10.52
C GLU A 133 13.28 10.33 9.23
N PRO A 134 13.47 11.06 8.11
CA PRO A 134 12.89 10.70 6.80
C PRO A 134 13.68 9.54 6.20
N ALA A 135 13.22 8.31 6.41
CA ALA A 135 13.96 7.10 6.07
C ALA A 135 13.81 6.65 4.62
N LEU A 136 12.62 6.86 4.01
CA LEU A 136 12.40 6.46 2.61
C LEU A 136 11.57 7.51 1.86
N PRO A 137 12.22 8.46 1.18
CA PRO A 137 11.53 9.35 0.25
C PRO A 137 11.05 8.60 -0.99
N MET A 138 9.78 8.81 -1.35
CA MET A 138 9.11 8.14 -2.45
C MET A 138 8.45 9.14 -3.40
N ARG A 139 8.35 8.76 -4.67
CA ARG A 139 7.52 9.44 -5.66
C ARG A 139 6.20 8.71 -5.80
N GLN A 140 5.12 9.42 -5.64
CA GLN A 140 3.81 8.99 -6.07
C GLN A 140 3.58 9.48 -7.50
N SER A 141 3.35 8.56 -8.42
CA SER A 141 3.15 8.85 -9.85
C SER A 141 1.77 8.39 -10.29
N GLN A 142 1.21 9.08 -11.29
CA GLN A 142 -0.10 8.79 -11.84
C GLN A 142 -0.02 8.69 -13.35
N LEU A 143 -0.74 7.71 -13.92
CA LEU A 143 -0.92 7.51 -15.35
C LEU A 143 -2.36 7.81 -15.73
N ASP A 144 -2.58 8.62 -16.77
CA ASP A 144 -3.88 8.71 -17.43
C ASP A 144 -3.98 7.58 -18.48
N LEU A 145 -4.87 6.63 -18.26
CA LEU A 145 -5.08 5.51 -19.19
C LEU A 145 -5.55 5.94 -20.58
N THR A 146 -6.11 7.15 -20.70
CA THR A 146 -6.51 7.70 -22.01
C THR A 146 -5.32 8.20 -22.82
N ALA A 147 -4.20 8.50 -22.16
CA ALA A 147 -2.95 8.93 -22.79
C ALA A 147 -1.94 7.79 -23.01
N LEU A 148 -2.29 6.56 -22.62
CA LEU A 148 -1.41 5.39 -22.77
C LEU A 148 -1.15 5.09 -24.24
N ASP A 149 0.13 4.98 -24.65
CA ASP A 149 0.51 4.60 -26.03
C ASP A 149 0.20 3.11 -26.31
N PRO A 150 -0.82 2.80 -27.14
CA PRO A 150 -1.15 1.41 -27.44
C PRO A 150 -0.01 0.67 -28.14
N ALA A 151 0.78 1.35 -28.98
CA ALA A 151 1.86 0.73 -29.71
C ALA A 151 3.03 0.37 -28.77
N LEU A 152 3.25 1.12 -27.70
CA LEU A 152 4.21 0.75 -26.67
C LEU A 152 3.75 -0.52 -25.92
N ILE A 153 2.47 -0.56 -25.52
CA ILE A 153 1.89 -1.74 -24.86
C ILE A 153 2.03 -2.96 -25.76
N ASP A 154 1.65 -2.87 -27.05
CA ASP A 154 1.77 -3.97 -27.99
C ASP A 154 3.21 -4.46 -28.12
N ARG A 155 4.20 -3.53 -28.22
CA ARG A 155 5.63 -3.90 -28.25
C ARG A 155 6.09 -4.63 -26.99
N TRP A 156 5.62 -4.20 -25.80
CA TRP A 156 6.05 -4.82 -24.53
C TRP A 156 5.33 -6.15 -24.25
N LEU A 157 4.20 -6.39 -24.89
CA LEU A 157 3.49 -7.67 -24.81
C LEU A 157 4.13 -8.76 -25.70
N VAL A 158 4.87 -8.38 -26.74
CA VAL A 158 5.55 -9.35 -27.59
C VAL A 158 6.75 -9.92 -26.87
N ARG A 159 6.79 -11.25 -26.75
CA ARG A 159 7.93 -11.98 -26.20
C ARG A 159 8.70 -12.69 -27.32
N PRO A 160 10.02 -12.82 -27.21
CA PRO A 160 10.80 -13.63 -28.15
C PRO A 160 10.26 -15.06 -28.24
N GLY A 161 10.17 -15.59 -29.45
CA GLY A 161 9.68 -16.95 -29.66
C GLY A 161 10.58 -17.99 -28.98
N GLY A 162 9.97 -18.97 -28.31
CA GLY A 162 10.69 -20.04 -27.62
C GLY A 162 11.19 -19.70 -26.22
N GLU A 163 10.91 -18.49 -25.69
CA GLU A 163 11.17 -18.22 -24.29
C GLU A 163 10.26 -19.07 -23.36
N PRO A 164 10.81 -19.60 -22.28
CA PRO A 164 10.11 -20.51 -21.39
C PRO A 164 9.25 -19.79 -20.34
N TYR A 165 8.63 -18.66 -20.68
CA TYR A 165 7.85 -17.87 -19.75
C TYR A 165 6.38 -17.87 -20.11
N CYS A 166 5.51 -18.04 -19.09
CA CYS A 166 4.08 -17.83 -19.21
C CYS A 166 3.56 -16.87 -18.15
N LEU A 167 2.39 -16.27 -18.41
CA LEU A 167 1.70 -15.37 -17.48
C LEU A 167 0.50 -16.07 -16.86
N HIS A 168 0.41 -16.01 -15.54
CA HIS A 168 -0.78 -16.30 -14.77
C HIS A 168 -1.50 -15.01 -14.40
N THR A 169 -2.83 -15.06 -14.34
CA THR A 169 -3.65 -13.93 -13.88
C THR A 169 -4.64 -14.42 -12.84
N TRP A 170 -4.64 -13.80 -11.67
CA TRP A 170 -5.48 -14.20 -10.55
C TRP A 170 -6.15 -13.00 -9.89
N THR A 171 -7.38 -13.21 -9.42
CA THR A 171 -8.01 -12.37 -8.38
C THR A 171 -7.81 -12.99 -7.00
N VAL A 172 -7.84 -14.33 -6.95
CA VAL A 172 -7.48 -15.14 -5.77
C VAL A 172 -6.44 -16.16 -6.24
N ILE A 173 -5.33 -16.28 -5.52
CA ILE A 173 -4.26 -17.20 -5.90
C ILE A 173 -4.75 -18.65 -5.68
N PRO A 174 -4.68 -19.56 -6.68
CA PRO A 174 -5.05 -20.96 -6.50
C PRO A 174 -4.20 -21.67 -5.44
N ASP A 175 -4.77 -22.67 -4.76
CA ASP A 175 -4.10 -23.35 -3.64
C ASP A 175 -2.77 -24.01 -4.04
N ASP A 176 -2.68 -24.57 -5.22
CA ASP A 176 -1.47 -25.20 -5.77
C ASP A 176 -0.35 -24.20 -6.13
N PHE A 177 -0.67 -22.90 -6.12
CA PHE A 177 0.31 -21.83 -6.34
C PHE A 177 0.75 -21.14 -5.03
N LEU A 178 0.07 -21.32 -3.90
CA LEU A 178 0.26 -20.51 -2.70
C LEU A 178 1.71 -20.48 -2.20
N GLU A 179 2.35 -21.65 -2.06
CA GLU A 179 3.75 -21.73 -1.59
C GLU A 179 4.69 -20.99 -2.56
N ARG A 180 4.52 -21.20 -3.86
CA ARG A 180 5.33 -20.54 -4.89
C ARG A 180 5.06 -19.04 -4.95
N ALA A 181 3.80 -18.63 -4.70
CA ALA A 181 3.41 -17.22 -4.66
C ALA A 181 3.98 -16.53 -3.41
N ALA A 182 3.96 -17.18 -2.25
CA ALA A 182 4.57 -16.67 -1.03
C ALA A 182 6.07 -16.41 -1.23
N ASP A 183 6.80 -17.38 -1.79
CA ASP A 183 8.21 -17.24 -2.15
C ASP A 183 8.45 -16.15 -3.19
N MET A 184 7.60 -16.02 -4.20
CA MET A 184 7.68 -14.95 -5.20
C MET A 184 7.45 -13.57 -4.57
N MET A 185 6.48 -13.42 -3.69
CA MET A 185 6.15 -12.14 -3.07
C MET A 185 7.30 -11.64 -2.17
N MET A 186 8.08 -12.53 -1.55
CA MET A 186 9.29 -12.18 -0.78
C MET A 186 10.39 -11.53 -1.64
N VAL A 187 10.30 -11.57 -2.98
CA VAL A 187 11.20 -10.81 -3.84
C VAL A 187 11.14 -9.30 -3.56
N MET A 188 10.04 -8.80 -3.00
CA MET A 188 9.94 -7.40 -2.54
C MET A 188 10.96 -7.03 -1.46
N ASN A 189 11.49 -7.98 -0.70
CA ASN A 189 12.61 -7.75 0.22
C ASN A 189 13.89 -7.25 -0.48
N THR A 190 13.99 -7.46 -1.80
CA THR A 190 15.10 -6.94 -2.62
C THR A 190 14.87 -5.53 -3.16
N ALA A 191 13.70 -4.92 -2.88
CA ALA A 191 13.41 -3.56 -3.25
C ALA A 191 14.18 -2.57 -2.38
N PRO A 192 14.57 -1.40 -2.91
CA PRO A 192 15.22 -0.38 -2.10
C PRO A 192 14.34 0.07 -0.93
N ARG A 193 14.88 0.06 0.27
CA ARG A 193 14.22 0.47 1.52
C ARG A 193 14.78 1.77 2.12
N GLY A 194 15.77 2.40 1.44
CA GLY A 194 16.43 3.59 1.98
C GLY A 194 17.07 3.30 3.33
N ASP A 195 16.84 4.19 4.28
CA ASP A 195 17.36 4.10 5.66
C ASP A 195 16.33 3.51 6.64
N LEU A 196 15.24 2.87 6.15
CA LEU A 196 14.27 2.19 7.02
C LEU A 196 14.91 1.02 7.75
N GLU A 197 14.83 1.05 9.07
CA GLU A 197 15.36 0.02 9.97
C GLU A 197 14.30 -1.06 10.20
N VAL A 198 13.92 -1.77 9.12
CA VAL A 198 13.00 -2.92 9.16
C VAL A 198 13.65 -4.14 8.54
N ASP A 199 13.36 -5.31 9.13
CA ASP A 199 13.85 -6.60 8.66
C ASP A 199 13.08 -7.08 7.43
N ASP A 200 13.61 -8.12 6.77
CA ASP A 200 12.92 -8.81 5.69
C ASP A 200 11.64 -9.47 6.19
N TRP A 201 10.59 -9.39 5.38
CA TRP A 201 9.32 -10.05 5.65
C TRP A 201 9.33 -11.49 5.16
N THR A 202 8.82 -12.40 5.99
CA THR A 202 8.44 -13.74 5.58
C THR A 202 6.95 -13.75 5.29
N ILE A 203 6.58 -14.12 4.08
CA ILE A 203 5.19 -14.25 3.64
C ILE A 203 4.83 -15.72 3.63
N THR A 204 3.66 -16.05 4.21
CA THR A 204 3.16 -17.42 4.27
C THR A 204 1.86 -17.58 3.47
N PRO A 205 1.50 -18.80 3.07
CA PRO A 205 0.20 -19.10 2.45
C PRO A 205 -0.99 -18.60 3.26
N GLU A 206 -0.92 -18.73 4.60
CA GLU A 206 -1.99 -18.28 5.49
C GLU A 206 -2.15 -16.76 5.45
N MET A 207 -1.04 -16.01 5.39
CA MET A 207 -1.07 -14.55 5.24
C MET A 207 -1.73 -14.15 3.91
N ILE A 208 -1.40 -14.83 2.81
CA ILE A 208 -2.02 -14.60 1.50
C ILE A 208 -3.52 -14.81 1.57
N ARG A 209 -3.99 -15.90 2.19
CA ARG A 209 -5.42 -16.16 2.38
C ARG A 209 -6.12 -15.12 3.24
N ALA A 210 -5.48 -14.65 4.29
CA ALA A 210 -6.02 -13.58 5.12
C ALA A 210 -6.15 -12.28 4.33
N TRP A 211 -5.16 -11.91 3.52
CA TRP A 211 -5.23 -10.74 2.64
C TRP A 211 -6.32 -10.87 1.58
N ASP A 212 -6.46 -12.06 0.95
CA ASP A 212 -7.55 -12.33 0.00
C ASP A 212 -8.93 -12.09 0.66
N ALA A 213 -9.10 -12.56 1.91
CA ALA A 213 -10.35 -12.36 2.65
C ALA A 213 -10.60 -10.88 2.99
N MET A 214 -9.57 -10.16 3.46
CA MET A 214 -9.65 -8.73 3.77
C MET A 214 -10.01 -7.88 2.54
N ILE A 215 -9.39 -8.18 1.39
CA ILE A 215 -9.67 -7.50 0.11
C ILE A 215 -11.12 -7.74 -0.33
N ALA A 216 -11.60 -8.98 -0.21
CA ALA A 216 -12.98 -9.33 -0.55
C ALA A 216 -14.00 -8.65 0.39
N GLU A 217 -13.71 -8.59 1.70
CA GLU A 217 -14.55 -7.91 2.69
C GLU A 217 -14.61 -6.40 2.46
N ALA A 218 -13.50 -5.79 2.03
CA ALA A 218 -13.47 -4.39 1.62
C ALA A 218 -14.24 -4.13 0.31
N GLY A 219 -14.71 -5.18 -0.39
CA GLY A 219 -15.35 -5.07 -1.71
C GLY A 219 -14.39 -4.57 -2.78
N GLU A 220 -13.10 -4.80 -2.59
CA GLU A 220 -12.05 -4.47 -3.53
C GLU A 220 -11.69 -5.68 -4.38
N THR A 221 -11.25 -5.47 -5.61
CA THR A 221 -10.74 -6.52 -6.47
C THR A 221 -9.24 -6.34 -6.63
N ARG A 222 -8.46 -7.35 -6.22
CA ARG A 222 -7.05 -7.47 -6.59
C ARG A 222 -6.93 -8.23 -7.89
N PHE A 223 -6.21 -7.68 -8.85
CA PHE A 223 -5.69 -8.43 -9.99
C PHE A 223 -4.19 -8.62 -9.79
N MET A 224 -3.72 -9.85 -9.75
CA MET A 224 -2.32 -10.20 -9.70
C MET A 224 -1.94 -10.93 -10.98
N MET A 225 -0.81 -10.55 -11.58
CA MET A 225 -0.18 -11.31 -12.65
C MET A 225 1.18 -11.81 -12.19
N ALA A 226 1.47 -13.08 -12.44
CA ALA A 226 2.74 -13.70 -12.14
C ALA A 226 3.38 -14.29 -13.40
N VAL A 227 4.71 -14.19 -13.49
CA VAL A 227 5.50 -14.81 -14.56
C VAL A 227 6.10 -16.09 -14.04
N GLU A 228 5.83 -17.21 -14.71
CA GLU A 228 6.42 -18.52 -14.43
C GLU A 228 7.48 -18.89 -15.49
N ASP A 229 8.66 -19.32 -15.05
CA ASP A 229 9.59 -20.07 -15.88
C ASP A 229 9.10 -21.53 -15.99
N THR A 230 8.57 -21.89 -17.14
CA THR A 230 7.96 -23.21 -17.38
C THR A 230 8.94 -24.39 -17.32
N ARG A 231 10.25 -24.14 -17.30
CA ARG A 231 11.28 -25.18 -17.14
C ARG A 231 11.47 -25.60 -15.68
N THR A 232 11.24 -24.67 -14.77
CA THR A 232 11.49 -24.85 -13.35
C THR A 232 10.23 -24.79 -12.50
N ALA A 233 9.12 -24.35 -13.08
CA ALA A 233 7.88 -23.98 -12.41
C ALA A 233 8.05 -22.87 -11.35
N GLN A 234 9.14 -22.10 -11.41
CA GLN A 234 9.39 -20.99 -10.50
C GLN A 234 8.63 -19.75 -10.97
N LEU A 235 8.00 -19.05 -10.02
CA LEU A 235 7.43 -17.72 -10.28
C LEU A 235 8.54 -16.67 -10.14
N ASP A 236 8.93 -16.09 -11.27
CA ASP A 236 10.08 -15.19 -11.36
C ASP A 236 9.76 -13.71 -11.15
N GLY A 237 8.50 -13.37 -11.12
CA GLY A 237 8.07 -12.00 -10.85
C GLY A 237 6.56 -11.84 -10.88
N TYR A 238 6.10 -10.72 -10.35
CA TYR A 238 4.68 -10.39 -10.32
C TYR A 238 4.42 -8.90 -10.40
N THR A 239 3.17 -8.57 -10.66
CA THR A 239 2.59 -7.24 -10.52
C THR A 239 1.15 -7.36 -10.05
N GLU A 240 0.68 -6.39 -9.27
CA GLU A 240 -0.69 -6.38 -8.76
C GLU A 240 -1.31 -4.99 -8.83
N VAL A 241 -2.62 -4.95 -9.02
CA VAL A 241 -3.42 -3.74 -8.94
C VAL A 241 -4.67 -3.98 -8.10
N PHE A 242 -5.20 -2.89 -7.53
CA PHE A 242 -6.41 -2.89 -6.71
C PHE A 242 -7.41 -1.92 -7.30
N TRP A 243 -8.65 -2.35 -7.41
CA TRP A 243 -9.74 -1.58 -8.00
C TRP A 243 -11.07 -1.89 -7.32
N THR A 244 -11.94 -0.89 -7.23
CA THR A 244 -13.31 -1.03 -6.73
C THR A 244 -14.29 -0.24 -7.59
N PRO A 245 -15.51 -0.79 -7.87
CA PRO A 245 -16.52 -0.10 -8.65
C PRO A 245 -16.97 1.24 -8.07
N GLU A 246 -16.97 1.39 -6.75
CA GLU A 246 -17.39 2.61 -6.06
C GLU A 246 -16.42 3.78 -6.27
N ARG A 247 -15.17 3.46 -6.56
CA ARG A 247 -14.13 4.44 -6.90
C ARG A 247 -13.52 4.14 -8.26
N ALA A 248 -14.37 3.76 -9.22
CA ALA A 248 -14.03 3.16 -10.50
C ALA A 248 -12.93 3.90 -11.29
N SER A 249 -12.88 5.24 -11.19
CA SER A 249 -11.90 6.03 -11.94
C SER A 249 -10.45 5.87 -11.48
N LEU A 250 -10.20 5.29 -10.30
CA LEU A 250 -8.87 5.18 -9.69
C LEU A 250 -8.48 3.72 -9.46
N VAL A 251 -7.35 3.33 -10.02
CA VAL A 251 -6.71 2.02 -9.81
C VAL A 251 -5.42 2.24 -9.04
N TYR A 252 -5.21 1.50 -7.98
CA TYR A 252 -3.95 1.51 -7.24
C TYR A 252 -3.05 0.38 -7.75
N GLN A 253 -1.87 0.74 -8.22
CA GLN A 253 -0.82 -0.20 -8.58
C GLN A 253 -0.03 -0.53 -7.31
N GLY A 254 -0.14 -1.77 -6.85
CA GLY A 254 0.65 -2.32 -5.77
C GLY A 254 2.06 -2.71 -6.20
N ALA A 255 2.55 -3.80 -5.65
CA ALA A 255 3.90 -4.29 -5.91
C ALA A 255 4.12 -4.65 -7.38
N THR A 256 5.34 -4.44 -7.86
CA THR A 256 5.88 -5.02 -9.08
C THR A 256 7.33 -5.41 -8.81
N ALA A 257 7.63 -6.68 -8.90
CA ALA A 257 8.96 -7.21 -8.64
C ALA A 257 9.33 -8.34 -9.59
N VAL A 258 10.62 -8.46 -9.88
CA VAL A 258 11.21 -9.55 -10.64
C VAL A 258 12.43 -10.05 -9.87
N ARG A 259 12.55 -11.38 -9.74
CA ARG A 259 13.70 -12.01 -9.08
C ARG A 259 15.02 -11.49 -9.64
N PRO A 260 16.04 -11.27 -8.83
CA PRO A 260 17.33 -10.80 -9.29
C PRO A 260 17.90 -11.64 -10.44
N SER A 261 17.75 -12.97 -10.39
CA SER A 261 18.18 -13.92 -11.42
C SER A 261 17.48 -13.78 -12.78
N ALA A 262 16.27 -13.20 -12.80
CA ALA A 262 15.44 -13.02 -13.99
C ALA A 262 15.35 -11.54 -14.45
N ARG A 263 16.11 -10.65 -13.81
CA ARG A 263 16.18 -9.24 -14.23
C ARG A 263 16.93 -9.09 -15.56
N GLY A 264 16.66 -7.99 -16.26
CA GLY A 264 17.25 -7.73 -17.58
C GLY A 264 16.55 -8.44 -18.75
N LEU A 265 15.67 -9.40 -18.49
CA LEU A 265 14.92 -10.16 -19.49
C LEU A 265 13.63 -9.47 -19.96
N GLY A 266 13.35 -8.22 -19.52
CA GLY A 266 12.14 -7.49 -19.92
C GLY A 266 10.86 -7.92 -19.21
N LEU A 267 10.92 -8.85 -18.23
CA LEU A 267 9.73 -9.38 -17.55
C LEU A 267 8.94 -8.30 -16.81
N GLY A 268 9.60 -7.33 -16.18
CA GLY A 268 8.92 -6.21 -15.52
C GLY A 268 8.12 -5.33 -16.48
N LYS A 269 8.64 -5.08 -17.71
CA LYS A 269 7.92 -4.35 -18.76
C LYS A 269 6.72 -5.15 -19.23
N TRP A 270 6.89 -6.44 -19.45
CA TRP A 270 5.83 -7.34 -19.88
C TRP A 270 4.70 -7.41 -18.84
N LEU A 271 5.03 -7.62 -17.56
CA LEU A 271 4.07 -7.61 -16.46
C LEU A 271 3.26 -6.33 -16.42
N LYS A 272 3.92 -5.17 -16.47
CA LYS A 272 3.24 -3.86 -16.45
C LYS A 272 2.35 -3.65 -17.67
N ALA A 273 2.82 -3.99 -18.87
CA ALA A 273 2.03 -3.85 -20.09
C ALA A 273 0.81 -4.78 -20.08
N ALA A 274 0.99 -6.03 -19.66
CA ALA A 274 -0.10 -6.99 -19.53
C ALA A 274 -1.15 -6.53 -18.51
N MET A 275 -0.70 -6.04 -17.35
CA MET A 275 -1.61 -5.54 -16.32
C MET A 275 -2.37 -4.30 -16.78
N LEU A 276 -1.73 -3.33 -17.44
CA LEU A 276 -2.43 -2.15 -17.96
C LEU A 276 -3.46 -2.51 -19.04
N ARG A 277 -3.15 -3.45 -19.91
CA ARG A 277 -4.11 -4.00 -20.87
C ARG A 277 -5.30 -4.66 -20.16
N HIS A 278 -5.03 -5.43 -19.11
CA HIS A 278 -6.06 -6.08 -18.31
C HIS A 278 -6.96 -5.06 -17.60
N VAL A 279 -6.38 -4.01 -17.01
CA VAL A 279 -7.13 -2.91 -16.37
C VAL A 279 -8.08 -2.24 -17.38
N GLN A 280 -7.62 -1.94 -18.59
CA GLN A 280 -8.48 -1.36 -19.63
C GLN A 280 -9.67 -2.26 -19.99
N GLN A 281 -9.53 -3.57 -19.86
CA GLN A 281 -10.56 -4.56 -20.24
C GLN A 281 -11.50 -4.90 -19.07
N HIS A 282 -11.02 -4.90 -17.83
CA HIS A 282 -11.72 -5.48 -16.68
C HIS A 282 -12.04 -4.49 -15.56
N CYS A 283 -11.55 -3.24 -15.64
CA CYS A 283 -11.87 -2.19 -14.67
C CYS A 283 -12.71 -1.10 -15.35
N PRO A 284 -14.01 -1.28 -15.54
CA PRO A 284 -14.85 -0.31 -16.22
C PRO A 284 -14.86 1.02 -15.48
N GLY A 285 -14.65 2.13 -16.20
CA GLY A 285 -14.55 3.47 -15.63
C GLY A 285 -13.16 3.84 -15.12
N ALA A 286 -12.18 2.94 -15.13
CA ALA A 286 -10.81 3.26 -14.76
C ALA A 286 -10.21 4.31 -15.69
N ARG A 287 -9.67 5.36 -15.12
CA ARG A 287 -9.00 6.45 -15.82
C ARG A 287 -7.58 6.65 -15.32
N TRP A 288 -7.38 6.59 -14.01
CA TRP A 288 -6.10 6.86 -13.38
C TRP A 288 -5.50 5.59 -12.78
N VAL A 289 -4.23 5.35 -13.04
CA VAL A 289 -3.44 4.34 -12.31
C VAL A 289 -2.40 5.08 -11.48
N ARG A 290 -2.40 4.83 -10.16
CA ARG A 290 -1.51 5.50 -9.22
C ARG A 290 -0.56 4.50 -8.57
N THR A 291 0.71 4.87 -8.45
CA THR A 291 1.76 4.01 -7.87
C THR A 291 2.73 4.81 -7.02
N ASN A 292 3.37 4.14 -6.07
CA ASN A 292 4.46 4.68 -5.25
C ASN A 292 5.76 3.96 -5.56
N ASN A 293 6.85 4.70 -5.68
CA ASN A 293 8.19 4.12 -5.85
C ASN A 293 9.21 4.89 -5.01
N ALA A 294 10.12 4.16 -4.37
CA ALA A 294 11.29 4.77 -3.78
C ALA A 294 12.05 5.60 -4.83
N ASN A 295 12.50 6.80 -4.47
CA ASN A 295 13.20 7.70 -5.39
C ASN A 295 14.49 7.08 -5.97
N VAL A 296 15.06 6.13 -5.25
CA VAL A 296 16.27 5.39 -5.64
C VAL A 296 15.98 4.15 -6.50
N ASN A 297 14.71 3.82 -6.77
CA ASN A 297 14.33 2.68 -7.62
C ASN A 297 14.31 3.07 -9.10
N GLU A 298 15.49 3.38 -9.65
CA GLU A 298 15.64 3.87 -11.03
C GLU A 298 15.04 2.91 -12.07
N ALA A 299 15.16 1.60 -11.87
CA ALA A 299 14.65 0.60 -12.82
C ALA A 299 13.13 0.67 -12.95
N MET A 300 12.40 0.74 -11.82
CA MET A 300 10.94 0.83 -11.84
C MET A 300 10.47 2.23 -12.28
N LEU A 301 11.16 3.28 -11.85
CA LEU A 301 10.87 4.65 -12.31
C LEU A 301 11.04 4.76 -13.83
N GLY A 302 12.09 4.16 -14.41
CA GLY A 302 12.30 4.12 -15.86
C GLY A 302 11.16 3.41 -16.63
N ILE A 303 10.66 2.30 -16.09
CA ILE A 303 9.50 1.59 -16.66
C ILE A 303 8.25 2.48 -16.59
N ASN A 304 7.98 3.08 -15.43
CA ASN A 304 6.79 3.91 -15.24
C ASN A 304 6.82 5.18 -16.13
N VAL A 305 7.97 5.87 -16.20
CA VAL A 305 8.12 7.04 -17.09
C VAL A 305 7.89 6.66 -18.56
N ALA A 306 8.43 5.52 -19.00
CA ALA A 306 8.22 5.05 -20.38
C ALA A 306 6.75 4.73 -20.68
N LEU A 307 5.96 4.32 -19.67
CA LEU A 307 4.52 4.10 -19.79
C LEU A 307 3.69 5.39 -19.74
N GLY A 308 4.30 6.54 -19.42
CA GLY A 308 3.61 7.82 -19.31
C GLY A 308 3.14 8.16 -17.88
N PHE A 309 3.65 7.47 -16.85
CA PHE A 309 3.40 7.90 -15.48
C PHE A 309 4.12 9.22 -15.22
N GLU A 310 3.38 10.19 -14.70
CA GLU A 310 3.89 11.50 -14.31
C GLU A 310 3.93 11.65 -12.79
N PRO A 311 4.88 12.43 -12.25
CA PRO A 311 4.90 12.76 -10.83
C PRO A 311 3.59 13.45 -10.42
N TRP A 312 2.95 12.94 -9.36
CA TRP A 312 1.68 13.48 -8.87
C TRP A 312 1.77 14.01 -7.44
N ALA A 313 2.50 13.31 -6.58
CA ALA A 313 2.78 13.75 -5.22
C ALA A 313 4.12 13.15 -4.74
N SER A 314 4.63 13.63 -3.62
CA SER A 314 5.68 12.94 -2.87
C SER A 314 5.09 12.30 -1.63
N PHE A 315 5.71 11.21 -1.23
CA PHE A 315 5.42 10.47 -0.03
C PHE A 315 6.74 10.20 0.70
N THR A 316 6.75 10.23 2.02
CA THR A 316 7.94 9.90 2.80
C THR A 316 7.57 8.94 3.92
N GLU A 317 8.25 7.80 3.97
CA GLU A 317 8.26 6.97 5.16
C GLU A 317 9.25 7.54 6.17
N TRP A 318 8.78 7.73 7.39
CA TRP A 318 9.52 8.23 8.51
C TRP A 318 9.75 7.14 9.53
N GLN A 319 10.79 7.30 10.33
CA GLN A 319 11.03 6.48 11.50
C GLN A 319 11.27 7.36 12.73
N LEU A 320 10.66 6.95 13.84
CA LEU A 320 10.80 7.57 15.16
C LEU A 320 11.36 6.54 16.13
N LYS A 321 12.59 6.76 16.59
CA LYS A 321 13.23 5.92 17.60
C LYS A 321 12.70 6.32 18.97
N LEU A 322 12.26 5.32 19.72
CA LEU A 322 11.79 5.51 21.09
C LEU A 322 12.96 5.36 22.06
N ALA A 323 13.13 6.34 22.91
CA ALA A 323 14.12 6.30 24.00
C ALA A 323 13.67 5.37 25.15
#